data_1566198e4e9a8be21a3384328de73105
#
_entry.id   1566198e4e9a8be21a3384328de73105
#
_cell.length_a   1.000
_cell.length_b   1.000
_cell.length_c   1.000
_cell.angle_alpha   90.00
_cell.angle_beta   90.00
_cell.angle_gamma   90.00
#
_symmetry.space_group_name_H-M   'P 1'
#
loop_
_entity.id
_entity.type
_entity.pdbx_description
1 polymer ?
#
loop_
_entity_poly.entity_id
_entity_poly.type
_entity_poly.pdbx_seq_one_letter_code
_entity_poly.pdbx_strand_id
1 'polypeptide(L)'
;MSSSTTDSVSFRSSTAPTTSLDEVTGPGLARLREQLAATAVERDRQGGHAAEQRELIRASGLLALTIPRELGGLGGGITDFYNALRQLALVDSALAHLFGFHHLQLFGVQLYGGPAAIAHGARHLRETAEQRLFWGNALNPADTRLAARRVEGGWRLEGVKGFCSGALGSDRLTVSALTKDGALMIGIVPTRREGVQVSQDWDAFGQRQTDSGSVRFVDVWLADDELLQQPGIASTARATLRSQIAQLIMSNLYLGIAEGAFDEARRYTLTQSRPWAASGVERAAEDTYVQQRYGDLWLYVRAAQAVTEAAVLKLEAALARGEALTAQQRGEVAVAGAEAKVLAHRAALEVSTQLFELTGARSTSARFGLDRFWRNARVHTLHDPVDYKLRDLGRFRLEGRIPEPTSYS
;
A
#
# COMPACT_ATOMS: atom_id res chain seq x y z
N MET A 1 14.26 -69.19 -7.72
CA MET A 1 15.03 -68.06 -8.27
C MET A 1 14.00 -67.03 -8.73
N SER A 2 13.75 -66.08 -7.88
CA SER A 2 12.75 -64.99 -8.15
C SER A 2 13.50 -63.68 -8.01
N SER A 3 13.72 -62.98 -9.10
CA SER A 3 14.35 -61.68 -9.18
C SER A 3 13.33 -60.59 -8.94
N SER A 4 13.48 -59.82 -7.86
CA SER A 4 12.75 -58.61 -7.61
C SER A 4 13.43 -57.41 -8.26
N THR A 5 12.79 -56.82 -9.27
CA THR A 5 13.15 -55.55 -9.85
C THR A 5 12.58 -54.43 -8.97
N THR A 6 13.45 -53.66 -8.37
CA THR A 6 13.13 -52.41 -7.67
C THR A 6 13.03 -51.27 -8.69
N ASP A 7 11.83 -50.80 -8.98
CA ASP A 7 11.61 -49.58 -9.73
C ASP A 7 11.95 -48.35 -8.86
N SER A 8 13.01 -47.67 -9.23
CA SER A 8 13.37 -46.37 -8.67
C SER A 8 12.52 -45.27 -9.29
N VAL A 9 11.54 -44.75 -8.52
CA VAL A 9 10.78 -43.57 -8.88
C VAL A 9 11.69 -42.33 -8.80
N SER A 10 12.10 -41.86 -9.97
CA SER A 10 12.81 -40.59 -10.13
C SER A 10 11.85 -39.43 -9.88
N PHE A 11 12.00 -38.74 -8.75
CA PHE A 11 11.38 -37.44 -8.52
C PHE A 11 12.01 -36.42 -9.48
N ARG A 12 11.32 -36.11 -10.57
CA ARG A 12 11.65 -34.95 -11.39
C ARG A 12 11.37 -33.70 -10.57
N SER A 13 12.40 -33.02 -10.11
CA SER A 13 12.36 -31.64 -9.61
C SER A 13 11.84 -30.74 -10.73
N SER A 14 10.58 -30.37 -10.66
CA SER A 14 9.99 -29.34 -11.50
C SER A 14 10.49 -27.99 -10.99
N THR A 15 11.64 -27.55 -11.49
CA THR A 15 12.03 -26.14 -11.36
C THR A 15 11.11 -25.33 -12.29
N ALA A 16 10.03 -24.75 -11.73
CA ALA A 16 9.31 -23.70 -12.41
C ALA A 16 10.30 -22.59 -12.78
N PRO A 17 10.21 -21.97 -13.95
CA PRO A 17 11.11 -20.89 -14.33
C PRO A 17 11.00 -19.79 -13.29
N THR A 18 12.10 -19.51 -12.60
CA THR A 18 12.18 -18.45 -11.59
C THR A 18 12.10 -17.13 -12.33
N THR A 19 10.91 -16.51 -12.33
CA THR A 19 10.69 -15.20 -12.93
C THR A 19 11.63 -14.19 -12.27
N SER A 20 12.43 -13.45 -13.04
CA SER A 20 13.41 -12.51 -12.49
C SER A 20 12.72 -11.26 -11.93
N LEU A 21 13.43 -10.55 -11.04
CA LEU A 21 12.98 -9.25 -10.53
C LEU A 21 12.72 -8.29 -11.69
N ASP A 22 13.64 -8.19 -12.66
CA ASP A 22 13.51 -7.30 -13.83
C ASP A 22 12.30 -7.63 -14.71
N GLU A 23 11.98 -8.91 -14.91
CA GLU A 23 10.79 -9.30 -15.65
C GLU A 23 9.51 -8.90 -14.91
N VAL A 24 9.45 -9.11 -13.59
CA VAL A 24 8.27 -8.78 -12.77
C VAL A 24 8.06 -7.27 -12.66
N THR A 25 9.12 -6.49 -12.42
CA THR A 25 9.05 -5.02 -12.23
C THR A 25 9.07 -4.23 -13.54
N GLY A 26 9.49 -4.82 -14.62
CA GLY A 26 9.51 -4.24 -15.97
C GLY A 26 8.32 -4.69 -16.83
N PRO A 27 8.53 -5.61 -17.79
CA PRO A 27 7.47 -6.04 -18.72
C PRO A 27 6.23 -6.63 -18.03
N GLY A 28 6.41 -7.39 -16.93
CA GLY A 28 5.33 -7.98 -16.16
C GLY A 28 4.42 -6.93 -15.55
N LEU A 29 5.00 -5.92 -14.90
CA LEU A 29 4.27 -4.80 -14.33
C LEU A 29 3.56 -3.97 -15.40
N ALA A 30 4.18 -3.73 -16.56
CA ALA A 30 3.55 -3.02 -17.66
C ALA A 30 2.30 -3.75 -18.16
N ARG A 31 2.37 -5.07 -18.40
CA ARG A 31 1.21 -5.89 -18.78
C ARG A 31 0.10 -5.86 -17.73
N LEU A 32 0.45 -6.00 -16.46
CA LEU A 32 -0.52 -5.93 -15.37
C LEU A 32 -1.23 -4.56 -15.35
N ARG A 33 -0.48 -3.47 -15.47
CA ARG A 33 -1.03 -2.11 -15.51
C ARG A 33 -2.02 -1.92 -16.66
N GLU A 34 -1.71 -2.42 -17.86
CA GLU A 34 -2.62 -2.39 -19.01
C GLU A 34 -3.91 -3.18 -18.74
N GLN A 35 -3.80 -4.37 -18.16
CA GLN A 35 -4.96 -5.19 -17.80
C GLN A 35 -5.86 -4.52 -16.78
N LEU A 36 -5.27 -3.88 -15.75
CA LEU A 36 -6.02 -3.14 -14.74
C LEU A 36 -6.67 -1.87 -15.30
N ALA A 37 -5.97 -1.14 -16.17
CA ALA A 37 -6.47 0.06 -16.82
C ALA A 37 -7.71 -0.21 -17.68
N ALA A 38 -7.74 -1.34 -18.40
CA ALA A 38 -8.81 -1.69 -19.32
C ALA A 38 -10.20 -1.75 -18.64
N THR A 39 -10.26 -2.04 -17.34
CA THR A 39 -11.52 -2.21 -16.61
C THR A 39 -11.69 -1.22 -15.46
N ALA A 40 -10.73 -0.32 -15.21
CA ALA A 40 -10.68 0.53 -14.02
C ALA A 40 -11.93 1.41 -13.84
N VAL A 41 -12.43 2.02 -14.92
CA VAL A 41 -13.61 2.90 -14.88
C VAL A 41 -14.86 2.12 -14.50
N GLU A 42 -15.07 0.94 -15.11
CA GLU A 42 -16.26 0.14 -14.83
C GLU A 42 -16.21 -0.45 -13.41
N ARG A 43 -15.06 -0.96 -12.99
CA ARG A 43 -14.88 -1.49 -11.65
C ARG A 43 -15.03 -0.43 -10.56
N ASP A 44 -14.55 0.80 -10.80
CA ASP A 44 -14.77 1.91 -9.86
C ASP A 44 -16.27 2.23 -9.70
N ARG A 45 -17.08 2.13 -10.77
CA ARG A 45 -18.53 2.29 -10.67
C ARG A 45 -19.21 1.17 -9.89
N GLN A 46 -18.80 -0.06 -10.14
CA GLN A 46 -19.36 -1.24 -9.47
C GLN A 46 -19.00 -1.24 -7.99
N GLY A 47 -17.74 -0.88 -7.66
CA GLY A 47 -17.22 -1.04 -6.31
C GLY A 47 -17.10 -2.51 -5.89
N GLY A 48 -17.08 -2.76 -4.57
CA GLY A 48 -17.05 -4.12 -4.02
C GLY A 48 -15.72 -4.85 -4.22
N HIS A 49 -15.76 -6.17 -4.20
CA HIS A 49 -14.57 -7.04 -4.24
C HIS A 49 -14.03 -7.24 -5.65
N ALA A 50 -12.78 -6.85 -5.89
CA ALA A 50 -12.09 -7.00 -7.18
C ALA A 50 -11.35 -8.35 -7.27
N ALA A 51 -12.08 -9.46 -7.18
CA ALA A 51 -11.50 -10.81 -7.09
C ALA A 51 -10.56 -11.14 -8.27
N GLU A 52 -11.04 -10.92 -9.50
CA GLU A 52 -10.26 -11.22 -10.73
C GLU A 52 -8.95 -10.42 -10.78
N GLN A 53 -8.99 -9.12 -10.46
CA GLN A 53 -7.81 -8.25 -10.53
C GLN A 53 -6.81 -8.57 -9.40
N ARG A 54 -7.29 -9.02 -8.26
CA ARG A 54 -6.41 -9.54 -7.20
C ARG A 54 -5.69 -10.80 -7.65
N GLU A 55 -6.35 -11.69 -8.40
CA GLU A 55 -5.71 -12.86 -9.00
C GLU A 55 -4.69 -12.47 -10.09
N LEU A 56 -4.94 -11.42 -10.88
CA LEU A 56 -3.93 -10.87 -11.80
C LEU A 56 -2.67 -10.39 -11.02
N ILE A 57 -2.85 -9.70 -9.91
CA ILE A 57 -1.74 -9.28 -9.03
C ILE A 57 -1.03 -10.51 -8.46
N ARG A 58 -1.76 -11.52 -8.00
CA ARG A 58 -1.21 -12.78 -7.48
C ARG A 58 -0.37 -13.50 -8.57
N ALA A 59 -0.92 -13.60 -9.76
CA ALA A 59 -0.28 -14.28 -10.90
C ALA A 59 0.96 -13.56 -11.41
N SER A 60 1.05 -12.22 -11.24
CA SER A 60 2.18 -11.40 -11.70
C SER A 60 3.50 -11.69 -10.96
N GLY A 61 3.45 -12.33 -9.79
CA GLY A 61 4.61 -12.54 -8.91
C GLY A 61 4.93 -11.35 -7.99
N LEU A 62 4.26 -10.22 -8.15
CA LEU A 62 4.51 -8.99 -7.35
C LEU A 62 4.27 -9.18 -5.85
N LEU A 63 3.46 -10.16 -5.41
CA LEU A 63 3.24 -10.42 -3.99
C LEU A 63 4.51 -10.89 -3.24
N ALA A 64 5.50 -11.43 -3.96
CA ALA A 64 6.78 -11.84 -3.39
C ALA A 64 7.90 -10.80 -3.59
N LEU A 65 7.59 -9.59 -4.09
CA LEU A 65 8.57 -8.59 -4.50
C LEU A 65 9.59 -8.27 -3.41
N THR A 66 9.15 -7.97 -2.19
CA THR A 66 10.01 -7.54 -1.08
C THR A 66 10.44 -8.67 -0.14
N ILE A 67 10.07 -9.91 -0.46
CA ILE A 67 10.52 -11.08 0.30
C ILE A 67 11.96 -11.39 -0.11
N PRO A 68 12.88 -11.61 0.86
CA PRO A 68 14.25 -11.99 0.58
C PRO A 68 14.38 -13.25 -0.29
N ARG A 69 15.40 -13.30 -1.14
CA ARG A 69 15.65 -14.43 -2.08
C ARG A 69 15.85 -15.76 -1.36
N GLU A 70 16.52 -15.75 -0.22
CA GLU A 70 16.72 -16.92 0.65
C GLU A 70 15.43 -17.47 1.26
N LEU A 71 14.35 -16.70 1.21
CA LEU A 71 12.98 -17.10 1.61
C LEU A 71 12.06 -17.34 0.40
N GLY A 72 12.62 -17.46 -0.81
CA GLY A 72 11.88 -17.74 -2.03
C GLY A 72 11.25 -16.54 -2.72
N GLY A 73 11.52 -15.32 -2.23
CA GLY A 73 11.03 -14.08 -2.84
C GLY A 73 11.91 -13.53 -3.97
N LEU A 74 11.54 -12.37 -4.49
CA LEU A 74 12.29 -11.70 -5.57
C LEU A 74 13.47 -10.88 -5.05
N GLY A 75 13.51 -10.55 -3.76
CA GLY A 75 14.58 -9.74 -3.14
C GLY A 75 14.62 -8.30 -3.64
N GLY A 76 13.49 -7.77 -4.10
CA GLY A 76 13.37 -6.37 -4.50
C GLY A 76 13.47 -5.42 -3.31
N GLY A 77 14.10 -4.26 -3.53
CA GLY A 77 14.27 -3.22 -2.54
C GLY A 77 13.02 -2.38 -2.29
N ILE A 78 13.14 -1.46 -1.35
CA ILE A 78 12.05 -0.52 -1.03
C ILE A 78 11.74 0.40 -2.21
N THR A 79 12.76 0.76 -3.00
CA THR A 79 12.62 1.57 -4.22
C THR A 79 11.84 0.82 -5.30
N ASP A 80 12.12 -0.48 -5.54
CA ASP A 80 11.37 -1.31 -6.49
C ASP A 80 9.90 -1.41 -6.09
N PHE A 81 9.66 -1.58 -4.79
CA PHE A 81 8.31 -1.63 -4.23
C PHE A 81 7.52 -0.34 -4.48
N TYR A 82 8.07 0.84 -4.16
CA TYR A 82 7.36 2.09 -4.37
C TYR A 82 7.18 2.43 -5.85
N ASN A 83 8.13 2.07 -6.70
CA ASN A 83 7.98 2.20 -8.15
C ASN A 83 6.80 1.35 -8.66
N ALA A 84 6.73 0.08 -8.25
CA ALA A 84 5.61 -0.79 -8.63
C ALA A 84 4.26 -0.24 -8.11
N LEU A 85 4.22 0.19 -6.85
CA LEU A 85 3.05 0.80 -6.22
C LEU A 85 2.55 2.02 -7.02
N ARG A 86 3.44 2.95 -7.35
CA ARG A 86 3.13 4.16 -8.10
C ARG A 86 2.63 3.84 -9.52
N GLN A 87 3.27 2.89 -10.20
CA GLN A 87 2.84 2.45 -11.54
C GLN A 87 1.42 1.84 -11.54
N LEU A 88 1.06 1.09 -10.51
CA LEU A 88 -0.32 0.60 -10.35
C LEU A 88 -1.29 1.73 -10.03
N ALA A 89 -0.90 2.68 -9.19
CA ALA A 89 -1.73 3.81 -8.78
C ALA A 89 -2.06 4.78 -9.92
N LEU A 90 -1.25 4.84 -10.99
CA LEU A 90 -1.53 5.61 -12.20
C LEU A 90 -2.91 5.26 -12.80
N VAL A 91 -3.29 3.99 -12.71
CA VAL A 91 -4.50 3.46 -13.38
C VAL A 91 -5.57 3.02 -12.39
N ASP A 92 -5.16 2.48 -11.23
CA ASP A 92 -6.07 1.95 -10.21
C ASP A 92 -5.48 2.09 -8.80
N SER A 93 -5.82 3.18 -8.14
CA SER A 93 -5.31 3.46 -6.80
C SER A 93 -5.89 2.55 -5.71
N ALA A 94 -7.06 1.94 -5.92
CA ALA A 94 -7.64 1.00 -4.95
C ALA A 94 -6.86 -0.32 -4.93
N LEU A 95 -6.53 -0.87 -6.10
CA LEU A 95 -5.70 -2.07 -6.19
C LEU A 95 -4.24 -1.80 -5.81
N ALA A 96 -3.71 -0.63 -6.15
CA ALA A 96 -2.41 -0.19 -5.66
C ALA A 96 -2.37 -0.10 -4.13
N HIS A 97 -3.44 0.39 -3.49
CA HIS A 97 -3.56 0.38 -2.03
C HIS A 97 -3.50 -1.04 -1.47
N LEU A 98 -4.25 -1.99 -2.04
CA LEU A 98 -4.22 -3.40 -1.61
C LEU A 98 -2.81 -4.01 -1.75
N PHE A 99 -2.14 -3.75 -2.87
CA PHE A 99 -0.76 -4.15 -3.10
C PHE A 99 0.20 -3.52 -2.07
N GLY A 100 0.08 -2.21 -1.84
CA GLY A 100 0.89 -1.48 -0.87
C GLY A 100 0.71 -2.01 0.56
N PHE A 101 -0.53 -2.26 0.96
CA PHE A 101 -0.84 -2.76 2.30
C PHE A 101 -0.47 -4.23 2.48
N HIS A 102 -0.53 -5.07 1.45
CA HIS A 102 0.06 -6.40 1.47
C HIS A 102 1.55 -6.34 1.84
N HIS A 103 2.34 -5.53 1.14
CA HIS A 103 3.77 -5.38 1.43
C HIS A 103 4.03 -4.72 2.80
N LEU A 104 3.17 -3.81 3.25
CA LEU A 104 3.26 -3.23 4.59
C LEU A 104 3.17 -4.30 5.68
N GLN A 105 2.37 -5.37 5.49
CA GLN A 105 2.33 -6.50 6.42
C GLN A 105 3.63 -7.31 6.34
N LEU A 106 4.17 -7.56 5.15
CA LEU A 106 5.45 -8.26 5.01
C LEU A 106 6.61 -7.48 5.64
N PHE A 107 6.64 -6.16 5.50
CA PHE A 107 7.59 -5.31 6.24
C PHE A 107 7.35 -5.39 7.76
N GLY A 108 6.10 -5.50 8.20
CA GLY A 108 5.79 -5.73 9.62
C GLY A 108 6.45 -7.00 10.15
N VAL A 109 6.38 -8.10 9.40
CA VAL A 109 7.06 -9.37 9.77
C VAL A 109 8.58 -9.19 9.90
N GLN A 110 9.19 -8.34 9.06
CA GLN A 110 10.64 -8.10 9.04
C GLN A 110 11.12 -7.08 10.10
N LEU A 111 10.22 -6.30 10.67
CA LEU A 111 10.57 -5.16 11.53
C LEU A 111 10.14 -5.32 12.98
N TYR A 112 9.03 -6.03 13.26
CA TYR A 112 8.52 -6.17 14.61
C TYR A 112 9.25 -7.23 15.43
N GLY A 113 9.27 -7.03 16.76
CA GLY A 113 9.57 -8.07 17.73
C GLY A 113 11.03 -8.47 17.90
N GLY A 114 11.98 -7.81 17.21
CA GLY A 114 13.41 -8.12 17.32
C GLY A 114 13.82 -9.45 16.66
N PRO A 115 15.09 -9.89 16.81
CA PRO A 115 15.66 -11.01 16.04
C PRO A 115 14.90 -12.33 16.17
N ALA A 116 14.43 -12.70 17.36
CA ALA A 116 13.71 -13.95 17.58
C ALA A 116 12.34 -13.97 16.89
N ALA A 117 11.57 -12.88 16.98
CA ALA A 117 10.29 -12.76 16.28
C ALA A 117 10.45 -12.69 14.76
N ILE A 118 11.51 -12.05 14.28
CA ILE A 118 11.86 -12.01 12.85
C ILE A 118 12.18 -13.43 12.34
N ALA A 119 12.93 -14.22 13.12
CA ALA A 119 13.23 -15.62 12.77
C ALA A 119 11.95 -16.49 12.69
N HIS A 120 11.02 -16.34 13.65
CA HIS A 120 9.71 -16.98 13.57
C HIS A 120 8.87 -16.48 12.39
N GLY A 121 8.91 -15.18 12.12
CA GLY A 121 8.22 -14.55 11.00
C GLY A 121 8.69 -15.05 9.62
N ALA A 122 9.94 -15.48 9.49
CA ALA A 122 10.53 -15.96 8.24
C ALA A 122 9.73 -17.12 7.60
N ARG A 123 9.09 -17.99 8.41
CA ARG A 123 8.20 -19.04 7.88
C ARG A 123 7.03 -18.46 7.10
N HIS A 124 6.41 -17.39 7.60
CA HIS A 124 5.26 -16.74 6.95
C HIS A 124 5.66 -16.06 5.63
N LEU A 125 6.87 -15.50 5.56
CA LEU A 125 7.42 -14.94 4.33
C LEU A 125 7.67 -16.05 3.30
N ARG A 126 8.26 -17.18 3.71
CA ARG A 126 8.50 -18.34 2.84
C ARG A 126 7.18 -18.90 2.30
N GLU A 127 6.21 -19.17 3.18
CA GLU A 127 4.88 -19.62 2.77
C GLU A 127 4.21 -18.64 1.80
N THR A 128 4.39 -17.34 2.02
CA THR A 128 3.85 -16.30 1.13
C THR A 128 4.47 -16.37 -0.26
N ALA A 129 5.78 -16.55 -0.36
CA ALA A 129 6.47 -16.68 -1.64
C ALA A 129 6.06 -17.98 -2.38
N GLU A 130 6.04 -19.10 -1.68
CA GLU A 130 5.73 -20.42 -2.24
C GLU A 130 4.28 -20.55 -2.71
N GLN A 131 3.33 -20.07 -1.89
CA GLN A 131 1.89 -20.22 -2.11
C GLN A 131 1.24 -18.96 -2.69
N ARG A 132 2.02 -17.89 -2.92
CA ARG A 132 1.54 -16.58 -3.41
C ARG A 132 0.41 -16.01 -2.54
N LEU A 133 0.57 -16.08 -1.21
CA LEU A 133 -0.46 -15.64 -0.27
C LEU A 133 -0.68 -14.12 -0.33
N PHE A 134 -1.94 -13.72 -0.29
CA PHE A 134 -2.32 -12.31 -0.19
C PHE A 134 -2.60 -11.94 1.27
N TRP A 135 -1.99 -10.83 1.75
CA TRP A 135 -2.16 -10.36 3.12
C TRP A 135 -3.14 -9.19 3.18
N GLY A 136 -4.13 -9.31 4.07
CA GLY A 136 -5.02 -8.22 4.46
C GLY A 136 -4.57 -7.54 5.75
N ASN A 137 -5.16 -6.40 6.03
CA ASN A 137 -4.86 -5.57 7.18
C ASN A 137 -6.00 -5.57 8.19
N ALA A 138 -5.74 -5.96 9.43
CA ALA A 138 -6.60 -5.74 10.59
C ALA A 138 -5.80 -5.10 11.74
N LEU A 139 -4.75 -4.34 11.39
CA LEU A 139 -3.80 -3.73 12.32
C LEU A 139 -4.12 -2.25 12.61
N ASN A 140 -5.31 -1.74 12.50
CA ASN A 140 -5.59 -0.36 12.87
C ASN A 140 -5.40 -0.14 14.39
N PRO A 141 -4.27 0.42 14.87
CA PRO A 141 -4.03 0.56 16.32
C PRO A 141 -4.91 1.62 16.98
N ALA A 142 -5.50 2.53 16.20
CA ALA A 142 -6.47 3.50 16.71
C ALA A 142 -7.84 2.86 17.01
N ASP A 143 -8.13 1.69 16.43
CA ASP A 143 -9.32 0.93 16.77
C ASP A 143 -9.03 -0.05 17.91
N THR A 144 -9.45 0.30 19.10
CA THR A 144 -9.18 -0.42 20.35
C THR A 144 -10.24 -1.46 20.72
N ARG A 145 -11.20 -1.75 19.82
CA ARG A 145 -12.34 -2.64 20.09
C ARG A 145 -12.02 -4.14 20.04
N LEU A 146 -10.80 -4.54 19.72
CA LEU A 146 -10.36 -5.91 19.73
C LEU A 146 -9.53 -6.19 20.99
N ALA A 147 -10.05 -7.07 21.84
CA ALA A 147 -9.40 -7.50 23.07
C ALA A 147 -8.65 -8.83 22.89
N ALA A 148 -7.54 -8.98 23.62
CA ALA A 148 -6.78 -10.21 23.73
C ALA A 148 -6.75 -10.70 25.17
N ARG A 149 -7.10 -11.97 25.37
CA ARG A 149 -7.08 -12.65 26.67
C ARG A 149 -6.04 -13.76 26.65
N ARG A 150 -5.10 -13.74 27.61
CA ARG A 150 -4.09 -14.78 27.76
C ARG A 150 -4.75 -16.12 28.16
N VAL A 151 -4.34 -17.19 27.52
CA VAL A 151 -4.71 -18.58 27.86
C VAL A 151 -3.46 -19.46 27.74
N GLU A 152 -3.56 -20.74 28.13
CA GLU A 152 -2.44 -21.67 27.99
C GLU A 152 -2.01 -21.79 26.52
N GLY A 153 -0.72 -21.60 26.24
CA GLY A 153 -0.10 -21.70 24.91
C GLY A 153 -0.39 -20.57 23.92
N GLY A 154 -1.16 -19.53 24.32
CA GLY A 154 -1.50 -18.45 23.39
C GLY A 154 -2.53 -17.47 23.92
N TRP A 155 -3.37 -16.96 23.02
CA TRP A 155 -4.33 -15.90 23.27
C TRP A 155 -5.67 -16.20 22.61
N ARG A 156 -6.74 -15.64 23.16
CA ARG A 156 -8.05 -15.58 22.54
C ARG A 156 -8.37 -14.14 22.20
N LEU A 157 -8.79 -13.92 20.95
CA LEU A 157 -9.15 -12.61 20.43
C LEU A 157 -10.67 -12.51 20.36
N GLU A 158 -11.23 -11.42 20.92
CA GLU A 158 -12.66 -11.14 20.93
C GLU A 158 -12.93 -9.68 20.60
N GLY A 159 -13.79 -9.40 19.60
CA GLY A 159 -14.17 -8.05 19.24
C GLY A 159 -14.24 -7.76 17.75
N VAL A 160 -13.94 -6.52 17.35
CA VAL A 160 -14.04 -6.08 15.96
C VAL A 160 -12.92 -5.10 15.61
N LYS A 161 -12.52 -5.11 14.34
CA LYS A 161 -11.62 -4.11 13.73
C LYS A 161 -12.30 -3.51 12.52
N GLY A 162 -12.20 -2.20 12.35
CA GLY A 162 -12.63 -1.48 11.15
C GLY A 162 -11.45 -1.05 10.28
N PHE A 163 -11.75 -0.62 9.07
CA PHE A 163 -10.75 -0.25 8.05
C PHE A 163 -9.78 -1.39 7.73
N CYS A 164 -10.31 -2.61 7.63
CA CYS A 164 -9.54 -3.82 7.37
C CYS A 164 -9.29 -4.02 5.87
N SER A 165 -8.48 -3.13 5.27
CA SER A 165 -8.18 -3.13 3.84
C SER A 165 -7.69 -4.48 3.35
N GLY A 166 -8.34 -5.00 2.31
CA GLY A 166 -7.98 -6.25 1.66
C GLY A 166 -8.24 -7.50 2.49
N ALA A 167 -8.94 -7.41 3.63
CA ALA A 167 -9.26 -8.58 4.46
C ALA A 167 -10.10 -9.61 3.70
N LEU A 168 -11.12 -9.15 2.95
CA LEU A 168 -11.90 -10.03 2.09
C LEU A 168 -11.00 -10.61 0.98
N GLY A 169 -11.00 -11.94 0.83
CA GLY A 169 -10.15 -12.64 -0.13
C GLY A 169 -8.65 -12.66 0.21
N SER A 170 -8.25 -12.27 1.42
CA SER A 170 -6.88 -12.50 1.91
C SER A 170 -6.70 -13.92 2.45
N ASP A 171 -5.45 -14.35 2.54
CA ASP A 171 -5.05 -15.64 3.12
C ASP A 171 -4.56 -15.47 4.57
N ARG A 172 -4.01 -14.29 4.89
CA ARG A 172 -3.48 -13.91 6.19
C ARG A 172 -3.91 -12.49 6.55
N LEU A 173 -4.13 -12.25 7.85
CA LEU A 173 -4.35 -10.93 8.44
C LEU A 173 -3.24 -10.63 9.43
N THR A 174 -2.67 -9.42 9.35
CA THR A 174 -1.96 -8.86 10.49
C THR A 174 -2.97 -8.15 11.38
N VAL A 175 -2.99 -8.50 12.66
CA VAL A 175 -4.01 -8.07 13.63
C VAL A 175 -3.35 -7.35 14.79
N SER A 176 -3.92 -6.24 15.24
CA SER A 176 -3.58 -5.63 16.53
C SER A 176 -4.72 -5.79 17.53
N ALA A 177 -4.39 -6.15 18.77
CA ALA A 177 -5.34 -6.28 19.87
C ALA A 177 -4.77 -5.67 21.15
N LEU A 178 -5.63 -5.34 22.10
CA LEU A 178 -5.25 -4.87 23.43
C LEU A 178 -5.47 -5.94 24.49
N THR A 179 -4.49 -6.11 25.35
CA THR A 179 -4.63 -6.91 26.56
C THR A 179 -5.50 -6.20 27.61
N LYS A 180 -5.89 -6.87 28.67
CA LYS A 180 -6.73 -6.32 29.75
C LYS A 180 -6.10 -5.06 30.42
N ASP A 181 -4.79 -5.01 30.48
CA ASP A 181 -3.99 -3.87 31.01
C ASP A 181 -3.66 -2.81 29.94
N GLY A 182 -4.25 -2.91 28.76
CA GLY A 182 -4.11 -1.93 27.68
C GLY A 182 -2.82 -2.06 26.87
N ALA A 183 -2.04 -3.12 27.06
CA ALA A 183 -0.82 -3.33 26.28
C ALA A 183 -1.17 -3.80 24.85
N LEU A 184 -0.54 -3.16 23.85
CA LEU A 184 -0.71 -3.51 22.43
C LEU A 184 0.07 -4.79 22.12
N MET A 185 -0.60 -5.72 21.44
CA MET A 185 0.02 -6.87 20.80
C MET A 185 -0.26 -6.87 19.29
N ILE A 186 0.64 -7.47 18.50
CA ILE A 186 0.46 -7.65 17.07
C ILE A 186 0.73 -9.11 16.71
N GLY A 187 -0.16 -9.71 15.94
CA GLY A 187 -0.06 -11.11 15.53
C GLY A 187 -0.50 -11.33 14.08
N ILE A 188 -0.33 -12.55 13.61
CA ILE A 188 -0.73 -13.03 12.30
C ILE A 188 -1.83 -14.06 12.48
N VAL A 189 -2.96 -13.86 11.80
CA VAL A 189 -4.11 -14.81 11.84
C VAL A 189 -4.43 -15.24 10.41
N PRO A 190 -4.52 -16.56 10.12
CA PRO A 190 -5.13 -17.03 8.88
C PRO A 190 -6.55 -16.49 8.73
N THR A 191 -6.89 -15.89 7.58
CA THR A 191 -8.20 -15.26 7.39
C THR A 191 -9.35 -16.26 7.48
N ARG A 192 -9.09 -17.53 7.17
CA ARG A 192 -10.07 -18.63 7.25
C ARG A 192 -10.11 -19.34 8.61
N ARG A 193 -9.41 -18.80 9.62
CA ARG A 193 -9.43 -19.37 10.97
C ARG A 193 -10.84 -19.30 11.55
N GLU A 194 -11.26 -20.34 12.25
CA GLU A 194 -12.54 -20.36 12.98
C GLU A 194 -12.68 -19.14 13.88
N GLY A 195 -13.85 -18.51 13.85
CA GLY A 195 -14.15 -17.26 14.56
C GLY A 195 -13.80 -15.98 13.83
N VAL A 196 -13.04 -16.01 12.73
CA VAL A 196 -12.78 -14.82 11.89
C VAL A 196 -13.92 -14.62 10.90
N GLN A 197 -14.56 -13.46 10.95
CA GLN A 197 -15.70 -13.10 10.11
C GLN A 197 -15.40 -11.76 9.40
N VAL A 198 -15.20 -11.81 8.08
CA VAL A 198 -14.95 -10.62 7.26
C VAL A 198 -16.27 -10.12 6.68
N SER A 199 -16.56 -8.82 6.88
CA SER A 199 -17.77 -8.18 6.37
C SER A 199 -17.51 -7.45 5.05
N GLN A 200 -18.55 -7.38 4.19
CA GLN A 200 -18.55 -6.57 2.96
C GLN A 200 -19.31 -5.27 3.21
N ASP A 201 -18.83 -4.49 4.17
CA ASP A 201 -19.49 -3.27 4.67
C ASP A 201 -18.71 -1.98 4.33
N TRP A 202 -17.79 -2.02 3.37
CA TRP A 202 -17.10 -0.84 2.87
C TRP A 202 -17.98 -0.05 1.90
N ASP A 203 -18.35 1.18 2.27
CA ASP A 203 -19.27 2.05 1.55
C ASP A 203 -18.73 3.49 1.39
N ALA A 204 -17.47 3.65 1.01
CA ALA A 204 -16.89 4.96 0.73
C ALA A 204 -17.13 5.36 -0.73
N PHE A 205 -17.26 6.69 -0.98
CA PHE A 205 -17.50 7.23 -2.32
C PHE A 205 -16.28 7.12 -3.25
N GLY A 206 -15.08 6.85 -2.72
CA GLY A 206 -13.85 6.57 -3.44
C GLY A 206 -13.10 5.40 -2.82
N GLN A 207 -12.01 4.95 -3.44
CA GLN A 207 -11.28 3.74 -3.01
C GLN A 207 -12.22 2.54 -2.86
N ARG A 208 -13.19 2.44 -3.76
CA ARG A 208 -14.35 1.57 -3.63
C ARG A 208 -14.03 0.09 -3.63
N GLN A 209 -12.87 -0.30 -4.18
CA GLN A 209 -12.41 -1.68 -4.27
C GLN A 209 -11.25 -2.02 -3.30
N THR A 210 -11.05 -1.22 -2.22
CA THR A 210 -10.07 -1.57 -1.18
C THR A 210 -10.60 -2.57 -0.16
N ASP A 211 -11.89 -2.92 -0.21
CA ASP A 211 -12.53 -3.81 0.78
C ASP A 211 -12.15 -3.44 2.23
N SER A 212 -12.16 -2.14 2.54
CA SER A 212 -11.70 -1.63 3.84
C SER A 212 -12.79 -1.70 4.92
N GLY A 213 -13.61 -2.73 4.88
CA GLY A 213 -14.68 -3.00 5.81
C GLY A 213 -14.22 -3.46 7.20
N SER A 214 -15.09 -4.18 7.89
CA SER A 214 -14.84 -4.68 9.24
C SER A 214 -14.51 -6.16 9.26
N VAL A 215 -13.76 -6.57 10.29
CA VAL A 215 -13.50 -7.97 10.65
C VAL A 215 -13.89 -8.16 12.10
N ARG A 216 -14.79 -9.12 12.35
CA ARG A 216 -15.16 -9.60 13.69
C ARG A 216 -14.33 -10.82 14.05
N PHE A 217 -13.88 -10.86 15.28
CA PHE A 217 -13.17 -11.98 15.90
C PHE A 217 -14.04 -12.52 17.04
N VAL A 218 -14.42 -13.80 16.96
CA VAL A 218 -15.25 -14.48 17.96
C VAL A 218 -14.43 -15.62 18.55
N ASP A 219 -13.90 -15.42 19.74
CA ASP A 219 -13.01 -16.35 20.46
C ASP A 219 -11.88 -16.94 19.61
N VAL A 220 -11.27 -16.11 18.73
CA VAL A 220 -10.25 -16.54 17.77
C VAL A 220 -8.96 -16.90 18.50
N TRP A 221 -8.48 -18.13 18.28
CA TRP A 221 -7.18 -18.60 18.80
C TRP A 221 -6.01 -17.93 18.07
N LEU A 222 -5.02 -17.46 18.83
CA LEU A 222 -3.74 -16.98 18.35
C LEU A 222 -2.62 -17.62 19.17
N ALA A 223 -1.78 -18.42 18.53
CA ALA A 223 -0.66 -19.09 19.18
C ALA A 223 0.48 -18.11 19.50
N ASP A 224 1.32 -18.43 20.50
CA ASP A 224 2.44 -17.58 20.90
C ASP A 224 3.46 -17.38 19.77
N ASP A 225 3.65 -18.36 18.90
CA ASP A 225 4.56 -18.29 17.75
C ASP A 225 3.97 -17.55 16.51
N GLU A 226 2.71 -17.12 16.60
CA GLU A 226 2.07 -16.24 15.61
C GLU A 226 2.16 -14.75 16.00
N LEU A 227 2.76 -14.44 17.17
CA LEU A 227 2.98 -13.07 17.58
C LEU A 227 4.18 -12.45 16.87
N LEU A 228 3.97 -11.27 16.27
CA LEU A 228 5.02 -10.40 15.75
C LEU A 228 5.55 -9.45 16.83
N GLN A 229 4.67 -8.98 17.71
CA GLN A 229 5.02 -8.11 18.83
C GLN A 229 4.31 -8.57 20.10
N GLN A 230 5.09 -8.91 21.11
CA GLN A 230 4.59 -9.25 22.44
C GLN A 230 4.02 -7.99 23.12
N PRO A 231 2.95 -8.13 23.93
CA PRO A 231 2.40 -7.02 24.68
C PRO A 231 3.42 -6.45 25.68
N GLY A 232 3.46 -5.13 25.82
CA GLY A 232 4.34 -4.43 26.76
C GLY A 232 5.80 -4.28 26.32
N ILE A 233 6.21 -4.83 25.17
CA ILE A 233 7.56 -4.61 24.66
C ILE A 233 7.62 -3.28 23.91
N ALA A 234 8.59 -2.41 24.31
CA ALA A 234 8.83 -1.14 23.65
C ALA A 234 9.33 -1.36 22.20
N SER A 235 8.83 -0.55 21.28
CA SER A 235 9.30 -0.56 19.89
C SER A 235 10.70 0.03 19.77
N THR A 236 11.56 -0.61 18.97
CA THR A 236 12.88 -0.05 18.61
C THR A 236 12.75 1.04 17.55
N ALA A 237 13.79 1.86 17.37
CA ALA A 237 13.82 2.85 16.28
C ALA A 237 13.60 2.19 14.92
N ARG A 238 14.20 1.01 14.70
CA ARG A 238 14.01 0.20 13.49
C ARG A 238 12.56 -0.26 13.30
N ALA A 239 11.92 -0.79 14.33
CA ALA A 239 10.54 -1.25 14.26
C ALA A 239 9.57 -0.11 13.91
N THR A 240 9.84 1.11 14.40
CA THR A 240 9.02 2.30 14.09
C THR A 240 9.18 2.83 12.66
N LEU A 241 10.16 2.32 11.87
CA LEU A 241 10.21 2.61 10.43
C LEU A 241 9.00 2.07 9.67
N ARG A 242 8.29 1.08 10.22
CA ARG A 242 7.05 0.59 9.59
C ARG A 242 6.02 1.69 9.39
N SER A 243 5.88 2.63 10.34
CA SER A 243 4.98 3.78 10.15
C SER A 243 5.46 4.69 9.02
N GLN A 244 6.78 4.84 8.84
CA GLN A 244 7.33 5.63 7.73
C GLN A 244 7.13 4.94 6.38
N ILE A 245 7.24 3.62 6.34
CA ILE A 245 6.86 2.84 5.14
C ILE A 245 5.39 3.09 4.79
N ALA A 246 4.48 3.04 5.78
CA ALA A 246 3.07 3.33 5.56
C ALA A 246 2.83 4.76 5.04
N GLN A 247 3.49 5.77 5.61
CA GLN A 247 3.37 7.16 5.16
C GLN A 247 3.86 7.36 3.72
N LEU A 248 4.94 6.68 3.32
CA LEU A 248 5.44 6.74 1.94
C LEU A 248 4.62 5.88 0.97
N ILE A 249 3.91 4.83 1.43
CA ILE A 249 2.86 4.18 0.63
C ILE A 249 1.79 5.22 0.26
N MET A 250 1.29 5.99 1.23
CA MET A 250 0.31 7.05 0.97
C MET A 250 0.85 8.09 -0.02
N SER A 251 2.09 8.55 0.17
CA SER A 251 2.72 9.55 -0.71
C SER A 251 2.82 9.05 -2.15
N ASN A 252 3.24 7.81 -2.37
CA ASN A 252 3.34 7.22 -3.71
C ASN A 252 1.96 6.92 -4.33
N LEU A 253 0.94 6.57 -3.53
CA LEU A 253 -0.44 6.47 -4.00
C LEU A 253 -0.97 7.83 -4.49
N TYR A 254 -0.77 8.89 -3.71
CA TYR A 254 -1.20 10.24 -4.07
C TYR A 254 -0.48 10.74 -5.32
N LEU A 255 0.83 10.52 -5.39
CA LEU A 255 1.61 10.88 -6.56
C LEU A 255 1.13 10.12 -7.80
N GLY A 256 0.90 8.80 -7.71
CA GLY A 256 0.36 8.01 -8.81
C GLY A 256 -1.04 8.46 -9.25
N ILE A 257 -1.92 8.86 -8.30
CA ILE A 257 -3.22 9.46 -8.64
C ILE A 257 -3.03 10.78 -9.40
N ALA A 258 -2.12 11.64 -8.96
CA ALA A 258 -1.84 12.92 -9.62
C ALA A 258 -1.30 12.71 -11.05
N GLU A 259 -0.30 11.85 -11.20
CA GLU A 259 0.29 11.48 -12.49
C GLU A 259 -0.76 10.87 -13.42
N GLY A 260 -1.56 9.91 -12.94
CA GLY A 260 -2.62 9.26 -13.72
C GLY A 260 -3.72 10.24 -14.16
N ALA A 261 -4.13 11.16 -13.26
CA ALA A 261 -5.10 12.20 -13.59
C ALA A 261 -4.55 13.17 -14.65
N PHE A 262 -3.28 13.55 -14.51
CA PHE A 262 -2.59 14.43 -15.47
C PHE A 262 -2.48 13.79 -16.86
N ASP A 263 -2.08 12.53 -16.93
CA ASP A 263 -1.93 11.79 -18.18
C ASP A 263 -3.29 11.56 -18.89
N GLU A 264 -4.33 11.23 -18.14
CA GLU A 264 -5.68 11.09 -18.69
C GLU A 264 -6.24 12.43 -19.19
N ALA A 265 -6.03 13.52 -18.43
CA ALA A 265 -6.40 14.86 -18.89
C ALA A 265 -5.67 15.24 -20.18
N ARG A 266 -4.35 14.98 -20.24
CA ARG A 266 -3.53 15.24 -21.43
C ARG A 266 -4.03 14.43 -22.63
N ARG A 267 -4.27 13.13 -22.45
CA ARG A 267 -4.81 12.28 -23.52
C ARG A 267 -6.14 12.83 -24.03
N TYR A 268 -7.05 13.19 -23.13
CA TYR A 268 -8.37 13.73 -23.47
C TYR A 268 -8.22 15.08 -24.21
N THR A 269 -7.39 15.99 -23.74
CA THR A 269 -7.16 17.31 -24.36
C THR A 269 -6.65 17.17 -25.78
N LEU A 270 -5.70 16.26 -26.01
CA LEU A 270 -5.10 16.05 -27.33
C LEU A 270 -6.05 15.39 -28.33
N THR A 271 -7.02 14.57 -27.85
CA THR A 271 -7.83 13.71 -28.75
C THR A 271 -9.32 14.09 -28.81
N GLN A 272 -9.86 14.81 -27.81
CA GLN A 272 -11.30 15.00 -27.67
C GLN A 272 -11.72 16.43 -27.28
N SER A 273 -10.86 17.24 -26.64
CA SER A 273 -11.20 18.61 -26.28
C SER A 273 -11.36 19.47 -27.53
N ARG A 274 -12.32 20.41 -27.47
CA ARG A 274 -12.50 21.46 -28.47
C ARG A 274 -11.97 22.76 -27.89
N PRO A 275 -11.32 23.62 -28.70
CA PRO A 275 -10.91 24.93 -28.23
C PRO A 275 -12.15 25.77 -27.86
N TRP A 276 -11.96 26.69 -26.92
CA TRP A 276 -12.98 27.70 -26.65
C TRP A 276 -13.23 28.57 -27.85
N ALA A 277 -14.50 28.91 -28.16
CA ALA A 277 -14.87 29.65 -29.37
C ALA A 277 -14.13 30.99 -29.53
N ALA A 278 -13.78 31.65 -28.41
CA ALA A 278 -13.07 32.94 -28.41
C ALA A 278 -11.55 32.79 -28.31
N SER A 279 -10.97 31.58 -28.33
CA SER A 279 -9.52 31.37 -28.19
C SER A 279 -8.72 31.73 -29.45
N GLY A 280 -9.37 31.71 -30.60
CA GLY A 280 -8.72 31.99 -31.89
C GLY A 280 -7.78 30.90 -32.40
N VAL A 281 -7.79 29.71 -31.78
CA VAL A 281 -6.97 28.54 -32.18
C VAL A 281 -7.84 27.40 -32.70
N GLU A 282 -7.23 26.51 -33.49
CA GLU A 282 -7.93 25.35 -34.05
C GLU A 282 -8.00 24.14 -33.10
N ARG A 283 -7.02 23.98 -32.23
CA ARG A 283 -6.91 22.87 -31.29
C ARG A 283 -6.83 23.37 -29.84
N ALA A 284 -7.51 22.69 -28.92
CA ALA A 284 -7.48 23.04 -27.50
C ALA A 284 -6.05 23.07 -26.91
N ALA A 285 -5.16 22.22 -27.39
CA ALA A 285 -3.77 22.18 -26.95
C ALA A 285 -2.92 23.40 -27.36
N GLU A 286 -3.44 24.26 -28.26
CA GLU A 286 -2.79 25.51 -28.72
C GLU A 286 -3.26 26.71 -27.91
N ASP A 287 -4.31 26.57 -27.11
CA ASP A 287 -4.82 27.63 -26.26
C ASP A 287 -3.82 27.97 -25.15
N THR A 288 -3.44 29.26 -25.07
CA THR A 288 -2.46 29.72 -24.09
C THR A 288 -2.85 29.44 -22.65
N TYR A 289 -4.13 29.54 -22.32
CA TYR A 289 -4.61 29.24 -20.95
C TYR A 289 -4.56 27.76 -20.63
N VAL A 290 -4.86 26.90 -21.60
CA VAL A 290 -4.69 25.44 -21.46
C VAL A 290 -3.22 25.10 -21.25
N GLN A 291 -2.31 25.67 -22.07
CA GLN A 291 -0.86 25.45 -21.92
C GLN A 291 -0.34 25.92 -20.56
N GLN A 292 -0.74 27.13 -20.13
CA GLN A 292 -0.36 27.68 -18.84
C GLN A 292 -0.80 26.75 -17.69
N ARG A 293 -2.03 26.27 -17.73
CA ARG A 293 -2.58 25.36 -16.68
C ARG A 293 -1.87 24.01 -16.68
N TYR A 294 -1.54 23.44 -17.85
CA TYR A 294 -0.70 22.24 -17.90
C TYR A 294 0.67 22.48 -17.28
N GLY A 295 1.29 23.62 -17.51
CA GLY A 295 2.56 23.99 -16.89
C GLY A 295 2.47 24.07 -15.37
N ASP A 296 1.42 24.71 -14.86
CA ASP A 296 1.19 24.87 -13.42
C ASP A 296 0.95 23.52 -12.73
N LEU A 297 0.04 22.69 -13.26
CA LEU A 297 -0.23 21.36 -12.71
C LEU A 297 0.99 20.43 -12.80
N TRP A 298 1.78 20.54 -13.85
CA TRP A 298 3.04 19.80 -13.98
C TRP A 298 4.02 20.12 -12.85
N LEU A 299 4.09 21.37 -12.41
CA LEU A 299 4.95 21.75 -11.28
C LEU A 299 4.52 21.09 -9.98
N TYR A 300 3.21 20.93 -9.70
CA TYR A 300 2.73 20.16 -8.55
C TYR A 300 3.20 18.71 -8.60
N VAL A 301 3.06 18.06 -9.76
CA VAL A 301 3.50 16.66 -9.96
C VAL A 301 5.00 16.55 -9.76
N ARG A 302 5.79 17.41 -10.40
CA ARG A 302 7.26 17.34 -10.34
C ARG A 302 7.84 17.62 -8.96
N ALA A 303 7.30 18.62 -8.25
CA ALA A 303 7.71 18.91 -6.89
C ALA A 303 7.41 17.73 -5.95
N ALA A 304 6.21 17.17 -6.03
CA ALA A 304 5.83 16.00 -5.23
C ALA A 304 6.70 14.77 -5.54
N GLN A 305 6.98 14.54 -6.84
CA GLN A 305 7.83 13.42 -7.27
C GLN A 305 9.24 13.55 -6.71
N ALA A 306 9.91 14.67 -6.90
CA ALA A 306 11.30 14.87 -6.47
C ALA A 306 11.45 14.68 -4.94
N VAL A 307 10.53 15.22 -4.15
CA VAL A 307 10.57 15.11 -2.69
C VAL A 307 10.22 13.70 -2.22
N THR A 308 9.27 13.03 -2.89
CA THR A 308 8.91 11.63 -2.56
C THR A 308 10.07 10.68 -2.85
N GLU A 309 10.75 10.83 -3.99
CA GLU A 309 11.92 10.03 -4.34
C GLU A 309 13.07 10.24 -3.34
N ALA A 310 13.35 11.48 -2.95
CA ALA A 310 14.34 11.78 -1.91
C ALA A 310 13.99 11.15 -0.56
N ALA A 311 12.71 11.15 -0.18
CA ALA A 311 12.25 10.53 1.07
C ALA A 311 12.37 8.99 1.02
N VAL A 312 12.11 8.36 -0.13
CA VAL A 312 12.30 6.90 -0.33
C VAL A 312 13.77 6.53 -0.15
N LEU A 313 14.70 7.25 -0.77
CA LEU A 313 16.14 7.00 -0.62
C LEU A 313 16.60 7.17 0.83
N LYS A 314 16.06 8.14 1.57
CA LYS A 314 16.35 8.33 3.00
C LYS A 314 15.83 7.17 3.84
N LEU A 315 14.64 6.66 3.55
CA LEU A 315 14.09 5.46 4.20
C LEU A 315 14.95 4.23 3.89
N GLU A 316 15.36 4.03 2.64
CA GLU A 316 16.22 2.92 2.22
C GLU A 316 17.55 2.92 2.99
N ALA A 317 18.20 4.08 3.08
CA ALA A 317 19.43 4.24 3.85
C ALA A 317 19.23 3.97 5.36
N ALA A 318 18.06 4.31 5.91
CA ALA A 318 17.73 4.02 7.31
C ALA A 318 17.48 2.52 7.53
N LEU A 319 16.76 1.84 6.63
CA LEU A 319 16.55 0.38 6.69
C LEU A 319 17.88 -0.40 6.63
N ALA A 320 18.82 0.05 5.82
CA ALA A 320 20.15 -0.57 5.70
C ALA A 320 20.99 -0.50 6.98
N ARG A 321 20.66 0.40 7.93
CA ARG A 321 21.35 0.48 9.23
C ARG A 321 20.97 -0.63 10.20
N GLY A 322 19.87 -1.33 9.96
CA GLY A 322 19.40 -2.39 10.83
C GLY A 322 19.21 -1.93 12.28
N GLU A 323 19.74 -2.66 13.24
CA GLU A 323 19.64 -2.35 14.69
C GLU A 323 20.52 -1.16 15.11
N ALA A 324 21.46 -0.72 14.27
CA ALA A 324 22.28 0.47 14.54
C ALA A 324 21.56 1.79 14.23
N LEU A 325 20.30 1.75 13.76
CA LEU A 325 19.52 2.95 13.52
C LEU A 325 19.23 3.71 14.81
N THR A 326 19.60 4.98 14.83
CA THR A 326 19.33 5.86 15.98
C THR A 326 17.94 6.49 15.92
N ALA A 327 17.41 6.94 17.07
CA ALA A 327 16.15 7.69 17.12
C ALA A 327 16.22 8.98 16.29
N GLN A 328 17.38 9.68 16.30
CA GLN A 328 17.61 10.87 15.48
C GLN A 328 17.46 10.58 13.98
N GLN A 329 18.13 9.54 13.49
CA GLN A 329 18.07 9.14 12.07
C GLN A 329 16.67 8.71 11.65
N ARG A 330 15.97 7.99 12.54
CA ARG A 330 14.56 7.64 12.33
C ARG A 330 13.67 8.89 12.25
N GLY A 331 13.92 9.88 13.13
CA GLY A 331 13.20 11.15 13.11
C GLY A 331 13.41 11.96 11.83
N GLU A 332 14.62 11.92 11.27
CA GLU A 332 14.93 12.53 9.98
C GLU A 332 14.19 11.88 8.82
N VAL A 333 13.96 10.54 8.87
CA VAL A 333 13.08 9.86 7.90
C VAL A 333 11.64 10.33 8.05
N ALA A 334 11.17 10.56 9.29
CA ALA A 334 9.82 11.06 9.54
C ALA A 334 9.61 12.48 8.98
N VAL A 335 10.62 13.34 9.07
CA VAL A 335 10.60 14.67 8.45
C VAL A 335 10.46 14.56 6.93
N ALA A 336 11.34 13.77 6.29
CA ALA A 336 11.29 13.58 4.84
C ALA A 336 9.96 12.95 4.36
N GLY A 337 9.45 11.97 5.11
CA GLY A 337 8.14 11.36 4.84
C GLY A 337 6.99 12.35 4.97
N ALA A 338 7.05 13.26 5.95
CA ALA A 338 6.06 14.33 6.11
C ALA A 338 6.09 15.32 4.95
N GLU A 339 7.29 15.74 4.49
CA GLU A 339 7.45 16.62 3.32
C GLU A 339 6.84 15.97 2.07
N ALA A 340 7.19 14.70 1.80
CA ALA A 340 6.66 13.93 0.69
C ALA A 340 5.13 13.82 0.73
N LYS A 341 4.59 13.47 1.90
CA LYS A 341 3.14 13.32 2.07
C LYS A 341 2.37 14.61 1.84
N VAL A 342 2.83 15.72 2.37
CA VAL A 342 2.17 17.03 2.19
C VAL A 342 2.13 17.42 0.72
N LEU A 343 3.25 17.28 0.00
CA LEU A 343 3.32 17.66 -1.41
C LEU A 343 2.52 16.72 -2.30
N ALA A 344 2.62 15.41 -2.09
CA ALA A 344 1.84 14.43 -2.86
C ALA A 344 0.33 14.57 -2.61
N HIS A 345 -0.09 14.82 -1.35
CA HIS A 345 -1.48 15.13 -0.99
C HIS A 345 -2.01 16.33 -1.78
N ARG A 346 -1.24 17.43 -1.80
CA ARG A 346 -1.62 18.64 -2.55
C ARG A 346 -1.69 18.37 -4.04
N ALA A 347 -0.68 17.71 -4.61
CA ALA A 347 -0.65 17.37 -6.03
C ALA A 347 -1.87 16.51 -6.43
N ALA A 348 -2.20 15.47 -5.64
CA ALA A 348 -3.34 14.60 -5.93
C ALA A 348 -4.67 15.35 -5.98
N LEU A 349 -4.93 16.23 -5.01
CA LEU A 349 -6.18 16.99 -4.95
C LEU A 349 -6.21 18.09 -6.02
N GLU A 350 -5.14 18.85 -6.20
CA GLU A 350 -5.10 19.93 -7.21
C GLU A 350 -5.25 19.38 -8.62
N VAL A 351 -4.44 18.39 -9.00
CA VAL A 351 -4.49 17.83 -10.36
C VAL A 351 -5.84 17.17 -10.63
N SER A 352 -6.36 16.35 -9.70
CA SER A 352 -7.62 15.65 -9.90
C SER A 352 -8.85 16.59 -9.87
N THR A 353 -8.75 17.75 -9.25
CA THR A 353 -9.79 18.79 -9.29
C THR A 353 -9.71 19.60 -10.59
N GLN A 354 -8.53 20.09 -10.94
CA GLN A 354 -8.36 21.03 -12.07
C GLN A 354 -8.30 20.34 -13.43
N LEU A 355 -8.21 19.01 -13.50
CA LEU A 355 -8.23 18.31 -14.78
C LEU A 355 -9.47 18.62 -15.63
N PHE A 356 -10.62 18.92 -14.99
CA PHE A 356 -11.86 19.24 -15.70
C PHE A 356 -11.82 20.60 -16.39
N GLU A 357 -11.01 21.52 -15.91
CA GLU A 357 -10.79 22.82 -16.56
C GLU A 357 -9.94 22.68 -17.84
N LEU A 358 -9.12 21.62 -17.93
CA LEU A 358 -8.36 21.26 -19.13
C LEU A 358 -9.20 20.49 -20.15
N THR A 359 -10.14 19.69 -19.68
CA THR A 359 -10.87 18.72 -20.50
C THR A 359 -12.29 19.20 -20.84
N GLY A 360 -12.83 20.16 -20.07
CA GLY A 360 -14.15 20.79 -20.30
C GLY A 360 -15.34 19.91 -19.90
N ALA A 361 -16.53 20.49 -19.98
CA ALA A 361 -17.77 19.91 -19.47
C ALA A 361 -18.10 18.50 -20.00
N ARG A 362 -17.75 18.18 -21.26
CA ARG A 362 -18.04 16.87 -21.86
C ARG A 362 -17.29 15.73 -21.17
N SER A 363 -16.14 16.00 -20.57
CA SER A 363 -15.33 15.01 -19.84
C SER A 363 -15.95 14.56 -18.52
N THR A 364 -16.95 15.31 -18.02
CA THR A 364 -17.69 14.95 -16.82
C THR A 364 -18.67 13.78 -17.02
N SER A 365 -18.84 13.36 -18.29
CA SER A 365 -19.65 12.16 -18.57
C SER A 365 -19.11 10.93 -17.87
N ALA A 366 -19.98 10.20 -17.18
CA ALA A 366 -19.63 9.02 -16.41
C ALA A 366 -18.83 7.95 -17.20
N ARG A 367 -19.00 7.88 -18.53
CA ARG A 367 -18.24 6.93 -19.38
C ARG A 367 -16.72 7.11 -19.32
N PHE A 368 -16.24 8.32 -19.00
CA PHE A 368 -14.81 8.60 -18.88
C PHE A 368 -14.28 8.31 -17.48
N GLY A 369 -15.14 8.39 -16.45
CA GLY A 369 -14.80 8.09 -15.05
C GLY A 369 -13.64 8.93 -14.52
N LEU A 370 -13.43 10.17 -15.02
CA LEU A 370 -12.31 11.02 -14.60
C LEU A 370 -12.45 11.49 -13.14
N ASP A 371 -13.67 11.56 -12.64
CA ASP A 371 -14.00 11.88 -11.24
C ASP A 371 -13.44 10.85 -10.24
N ARG A 372 -13.14 9.63 -10.69
CA ARG A 372 -12.55 8.58 -9.84
C ARG A 372 -11.21 9.03 -9.22
N PHE A 373 -10.40 9.79 -9.93
CA PHE A 373 -9.13 10.28 -9.41
C PHE A 373 -9.34 11.18 -8.19
N TRP A 374 -10.25 12.16 -8.28
CA TRP A 374 -10.59 13.03 -7.16
C TRP A 374 -11.24 12.26 -6.01
N ARG A 375 -12.23 11.41 -6.29
CA ARG A 375 -12.92 10.63 -5.26
C ARG A 375 -11.94 9.73 -4.51
N ASN A 376 -11.05 9.05 -5.22
CA ASN A 376 -10.04 8.18 -4.64
C ASN A 376 -9.01 8.96 -3.83
N ALA A 377 -8.51 10.09 -4.36
CA ALA A 377 -7.61 10.97 -3.62
C ALA A 377 -8.29 11.50 -2.36
N ARG A 378 -9.53 12.02 -2.47
CA ARG A 378 -10.23 12.65 -1.35
C ARG A 378 -10.50 11.69 -0.19
N VAL A 379 -10.96 10.48 -0.47
CA VAL A 379 -11.17 9.46 0.57
C VAL A 379 -9.84 9.11 1.25
N HIS A 380 -8.80 8.87 0.46
CA HIS A 380 -7.53 8.41 0.99
C HIS A 380 -6.78 9.49 1.79
N THR A 381 -6.90 10.78 1.39
CA THR A 381 -6.28 11.91 2.09
C THR A 381 -6.92 12.21 3.46
N LEU A 382 -8.02 11.55 3.80
CA LEU A 382 -8.65 11.60 5.12
C LEU A 382 -8.13 10.54 6.10
N HIS A 383 -7.20 9.68 5.67
CA HIS A 383 -6.63 8.63 6.51
C HIS A 383 -5.96 9.17 7.79
N ASP A 384 -5.19 10.25 7.66
CA ASP A 384 -4.67 11.03 8.78
C ASP A 384 -4.52 12.51 8.37
N PRO A 385 -4.85 13.47 9.25
CA PRO A 385 -4.85 14.89 8.90
C PRO A 385 -3.45 15.40 8.55
N VAL A 386 -3.30 15.98 7.36
CA VAL A 386 -2.04 16.54 6.86
C VAL A 386 -1.53 17.72 7.71
N ASP A 387 -2.42 18.39 8.42
CA ASP A 387 -2.11 19.52 9.29
C ASP A 387 -1.11 19.16 10.40
N TYR A 388 -1.18 17.95 10.93
CA TYR A 388 -0.21 17.46 11.92
C TYR A 388 1.19 17.27 11.31
N LYS A 389 1.28 16.90 10.02
CA LYS A 389 2.57 16.85 9.30
C LYS A 389 3.15 18.24 9.11
N LEU A 390 2.33 19.22 8.73
CA LEU A 390 2.74 20.62 8.62
C LEU A 390 3.20 21.20 9.95
N ARG A 391 2.49 20.91 11.05
CA ARG A 391 2.91 21.28 12.40
C ARG A 391 4.27 20.71 12.75
N ASP A 392 4.49 19.42 12.49
CA ASP A 392 5.73 18.74 12.83
C ASP A 392 6.92 19.27 12.00
N LEU A 393 6.69 19.56 10.70
CA LEU A 393 7.67 20.25 9.85
C LEU A 393 8.00 21.65 10.37
N GLY A 394 6.98 22.41 10.81
CA GLY A 394 7.17 23.74 11.41
C GLY A 394 8.04 23.67 12.68
N ARG A 395 7.75 22.74 13.59
CA ARG A 395 8.56 22.51 14.82
C ARG A 395 9.99 22.11 14.50
N PHE A 396 10.17 21.22 13.52
CA PHE A 396 11.50 20.82 13.08
C PHE A 396 12.31 22.04 12.55
N ARG A 397 11.69 22.89 11.71
CA ARG A 397 12.39 24.03 11.13
C ARG A 397 12.65 25.17 12.11
N LEU A 398 11.79 25.38 13.09
CA LEU A 398 11.93 26.45 14.09
C LEU A 398 12.81 26.02 15.27
N GLU A 399 12.67 24.77 15.73
CA GLU A 399 13.22 24.32 17.01
C GLU A 399 14.22 23.16 16.87
N GLY A 400 14.41 22.60 15.66
CA GLY A 400 15.19 21.38 15.44
C GLY A 400 14.52 20.10 15.98
N ARG A 401 13.27 20.19 16.39
CA ARG A 401 12.55 19.09 17.05
C ARG A 401 12.10 18.04 16.03
N ILE A 402 12.64 16.83 16.14
CA ILE A 402 12.20 15.68 15.31
C ILE A 402 10.83 15.17 15.76
N PRO A 403 9.99 14.63 14.85
CA PRO A 403 8.72 13.99 15.20
C PRO A 403 8.92 12.74 16.04
N GLU A 404 8.18 12.64 17.14
CA GLU A 404 8.15 11.43 17.97
C GLU A 404 7.47 10.27 17.23
N PRO A 405 7.93 9.03 17.44
CA PRO A 405 7.30 7.86 16.84
C PRO A 405 5.85 7.66 17.29
N THR A 406 4.94 7.59 16.34
CA THR A 406 3.53 7.21 16.54
C THR A 406 3.11 6.22 15.44
N SER A 407 1.87 5.77 15.47
CA SER A 407 1.31 4.96 14.38
C SER A 407 1.27 5.71 13.03
N TYR A 408 1.34 7.02 13.05
CA TYR A 408 1.23 7.91 11.88
C TYR A 408 2.46 8.83 11.68
N SER A 409 3.49 8.67 12.50
CA SER A 409 4.68 9.55 12.45
C SER A 409 5.97 8.74 12.58
#